data_87b0e0610b28f69beac0adc013a76d69
#
_entry.id   87b0e0610b28f69beac0adc013a76d69
#
_cell.length_a   1.000
_cell.length_b   1.000
_cell.length_c   1.000
_cell.angle_alpha   90.00
_cell.angle_beta   90.00
_cell.angle_gamma   90.00
#
_symmetry.space_group_name_H-M   'P 1'
#
loop_
_entity.id
_entity.type
_entity.pdbx_description
1 polymer ?
#
loop_
_entity_poly.entity_id
_entity_poly.type
_entity_poly.pdbx_seq_one_letter_code
_entity_poly.pdbx_strand_id
1 'polypeptide(L)'
;MSDRFAGPPPKERIFNAPLLAVLLAASMPALYVFQERARDNWLGLAFAPADLADGRYGGLMTSMLVHGGWVHALMNAVAALTFGAPVARLFRGPVGVGVFLALYICAGIFATLGYGLVHLASPDPLVGASGAVFGLIGAATRLLGGRGRVLPLTSRAVITTSIAWMAVNAVVGLIGFAPGVEGARIAWEAHAFGFLFGILAIGPLVRVFARPEERFDSSGGLGDRLL
;
A
#
# COMPACT_ATOMS: atom_id res chain seq x y z
N MET A 1 -8.13 3.26 54.75
CA MET A 1 -8.30 3.90 53.44
C MET A 1 -6.94 4.36 52.97
N SER A 2 -6.25 3.59 52.14
CA SER A 2 -4.94 3.94 51.59
C SER A 2 -5.11 4.16 50.08
N ASP A 3 -5.21 5.42 49.69
CA ASP A 3 -5.09 5.83 48.31
C ASP A 3 -3.68 5.46 47.81
N ARG A 4 -3.58 4.35 47.11
CA ARG A 4 -2.37 4.04 46.34
C ARG A 4 -2.33 5.00 45.17
N PHE A 5 -1.43 5.96 45.24
CA PHE A 5 -1.11 6.85 44.16
C PHE A 5 -0.80 6.01 42.94
N ALA A 6 -1.71 5.98 42.00
CA ALA A 6 -1.45 5.50 40.66
C ALA A 6 -0.37 6.40 40.08
N GLY A 7 0.79 5.83 39.73
CA GLY A 7 1.87 6.59 39.07
C GLY A 7 1.34 7.26 37.81
N PRO A 8 2.01 8.31 37.30
CA PRO A 8 1.58 8.99 36.12
C PRO A 8 1.45 7.99 34.94
N PRO A 9 0.40 8.11 34.13
CA PRO A 9 0.21 7.20 32.99
C PRO A 9 1.47 7.18 32.13
N PRO A 10 1.84 6.02 31.57
CA PRO A 10 3.02 5.92 30.70
C PRO A 10 2.88 6.91 29.55
N LYS A 11 3.96 7.67 29.29
CA LYS A 11 3.99 8.61 28.17
C LYS A 11 3.77 7.85 26.86
N GLU A 12 2.65 8.10 26.22
CA GLU A 12 2.41 7.58 24.88
C GLU A 12 3.41 8.21 23.90
N ARG A 13 4.02 7.37 23.07
CA ARG A 13 4.91 7.88 22.01
C ARG A 13 4.06 8.55 20.94
N ILE A 14 4.29 9.83 20.69
CA ILE A 14 3.60 10.62 19.66
C ILE A 14 3.77 10.01 18.28
N PHE A 15 4.89 9.33 18.03
CA PHE A 15 5.20 8.65 16.77
C PHE A 15 5.48 7.16 17.03
N ASN A 16 4.58 6.30 16.60
CA ASN A 16 4.66 4.84 16.80
C ASN A 16 4.53 4.07 15.48
N ALA A 17 5.07 4.61 14.37
CA ALA A 17 5.06 3.91 13.10
C ALA A 17 6.18 2.86 13.05
N PRO A 18 5.93 1.66 12.49
CA PRO A 18 6.97 0.66 12.25
C PRO A 18 8.07 1.24 11.36
N LEU A 19 9.33 1.00 11.73
CA LEU A 19 10.49 1.49 10.98
C LEU A 19 10.42 1.12 9.50
N LEU A 20 9.95 -0.06 9.17
CA LEU A 20 9.80 -0.53 7.79
C LEU A 20 8.86 0.37 6.97
N ALA A 21 7.73 0.78 7.53
CA ALA A 21 6.81 1.70 6.86
C ALA A 21 7.41 3.11 6.71
N VAL A 22 8.18 3.56 7.72
CA VAL A 22 8.91 4.83 7.65
C VAL A 22 9.97 4.81 6.57
N LEU A 23 10.78 3.75 6.50
CA LEU A 23 11.83 3.59 5.48
C LEU A 23 11.24 3.51 4.07
N LEU A 24 10.14 2.77 3.89
CA LEU A 24 9.43 2.71 2.61
C LEU A 24 8.93 4.11 2.20
N ALA A 25 8.26 4.82 3.11
CA ALA A 25 7.77 6.16 2.82
C ALA A 25 8.91 7.15 2.51
N ALA A 26 9.99 7.12 3.29
CA ALA A 26 11.15 7.99 3.09
C ALA A 26 11.91 7.69 1.78
N SER A 27 11.86 6.45 1.30
CA SER A 27 12.53 6.07 0.05
C SER A 27 12.00 6.83 -1.17
N MET A 28 10.72 7.16 -1.20
CA MET A 28 10.07 7.81 -2.37
C MET A 28 10.59 9.23 -2.62
N PRO A 29 10.53 10.17 -1.65
CA PRO A 29 11.13 11.48 -1.84
C PRO A 29 12.66 11.42 -1.97
N ALA A 30 13.34 10.47 -1.31
CA ALA A 30 14.77 10.29 -1.48
C ALA A 30 15.14 9.87 -2.91
N LEU A 31 14.43 8.90 -3.50
CA LEU A 31 14.61 8.51 -4.89
C LEU A 31 14.31 9.67 -5.84
N TYR A 32 13.28 10.47 -5.54
CA TYR A 32 12.97 11.64 -6.37
C TYR A 32 14.07 12.71 -6.33
N VAL A 33 14.72 12.94 -5.15
CA VAL A 33 15.92 13.81 -5.06
C VAL A 33 17.05 13.30 -5.96
N PHE A 34 17.30 11.98 -6.01
CA PHE A 34 18.28 11.41 -6.93
C PHE A 34 17.86 11.58 -8.38
N GLN A 35 16.59 11.37 -8.69
CA GLN A 35 16.01 11.56 -10.01
C GLN A 35 16.19 12.99 -10.52
N GLU A 36 15.99 14.02 -9.69
CA GLU A 36 16.21 15.42 -10.07
C GLU A 36 17.69 15.77 -10.28
N ARG A 37 18.58 15.16 -9.50
CA ARG A 37 20.03 15.43 -9.57
C ARG A 37 20.74 14.68 -10.67
N ALA A 38 20.32 13.48 -10.96
CA ALA A 38 20.84 12.70 -12.06
C ALA A 38 20.24 13.25 -13.35
N ARG A 39 21.10 13.73 -14.24
CA ARG A 39 20.70 14.24 -15.57
C ARG A 39 20.30 13.14 -16.55
N ASP A 40 20.26 11.90 -16.08
CA ASP A 40 19.95 10.72 -16.87
C ASP A 40 18.45 10.60 -17.14
N ASN A 41 18.16 9.93 -18.24
CA ASN A 41 16.77 9.70 -18.64
C ASN A 41 16.13 8.58 -17.80
N TRP A 42 15.51 8.94 -16.68
CA TRP A 42 14.76 8.04 -15.81
C TRP A 42 13.55 7.39 -16.49
N LEU A 43 13.12 7.92 -17.64
CA LEU A 43 12.03 7.33 -18.40
C LEU A 43 12.36 5.92 -18.91
N GLY A 44 13.65 5.56 -19.01
CA GLY A 44 14.06 4.18 -19.27
C GLY A 44 13.67 3.17 -18.20
N LEU A 45 13.31 3.63 -16.98
CA LEU A 45 12.77 2.80 -15.90
C LEU A 45 11.24 2.78 -15.87
N ALA A 46 10.58 3.65 -16.64
CA ALA A 46 9.13 3.67 -16.76
C ALA A 46 8.62 2.39 -17.44
N PHE A 47 7.35 2.11 -17.29
CA PHE A 47 6.67 1.06 -18.03
C PHE A 47 5.79 1.68 -19.09
N ALA A 48 5.90 1.20 -20.32
CA ALA A 48 4.92 1.47 -21.36
C ALA A 48 4.15 0.18 -21.67
N PRO A 49 2.82 0.21 -21.79
CA PRO A 49 2.05 -0.98 -22.14
C PRO A 49 2.54 -1.69 -23.43
N ALA A 50 2.98 -0.91 -24.43
CA ALA A 50 3.57 -1.44 -25.66
C ALA A 50 4.82 -2.32 -25.41
N ASP A 51 5.53 -2.13 -24.30
CA ASP A 51 6.71 -2.93 -23.93
C ASP A 51 6.40 -4.42 -23.77
N LEU A 52 5.13 -4.75 -23.41
CA LEU A 52 4.71 -6.15 -23.27
C LEU A 52 4.79 -6.91 -24.60
N ALA A 53 4.45 -6.26 -25.72
CA ALA A 53 4.51 -6.86 -27.05
C ALA A 53 5.97 -7.13 -27.47
N ASP A 54 6.90 -6.31 -27.00
CA ASP A 54 8.32 -6.43 -27.29
C ASP A 54 9.08 -7.33 -26.30
N GLY A 55 8.38 -7.93 -25.33
CA GLY A 55 9.00 -8.78 -24.30
C GLY A 55 9.82 -8.00 -23.27
N ARG A 56 9.62 -6.68 -23.15
CA ARG A 56 10.31 -5.82 -22.19
C ARG A 56 9.51 -5.73 -20.88
N TYR A 57 9.85 -6.55 -19.89
CA TYR A 57 9.11 -6.65 -18.63
C TYR A 57 9.74 -5.88 -17.46
N GLY A 58 10.93 -5.29 -17.64
CA GLY A 58 11.66 -4.58 -16.57
C GLY A 58 10.85 -3.45 -15.95
N GLY A 59 10.16 -2.67 -16.79
CA GLY A 59 9.30 -1.56 -16.37
C GLY A 59 8.16 -1.95 -15.42
N LEU A 60 7.71 -3.22 -15.44
CA LEU A 60 6.68 -3.69 -14.49
C LEU A 60 7.07 -3.46 -13.01
N MET A 61 8.36 -3.51 -12.72
CA MET A 61 8.88 -3.29 -11.37
C MET A 61 9.59 -1.95 -11.23
N THR A 62 10.41 -1.56 -12.22
CA THR A 62 11.26 -0.37 -12.08
C THR A 62 10.47 0.94 -12.14
N SER A 63 9.30 0.95 -12.78
CA SER A 63 8.41 2.12 -12.81
C SER A 63 8.01 2.62 -11.42
N MET A 64 7.96 1.74 -10.42
CA MET A 64 7.67 2.12 -9.03
C MET A 64 8.74 3.01 -8.39
N LEU A 65 9.97 3.05 -8.95
CA LEU A 65 11.08 3.84 -8.43
C LEU A 65 11.06 5.27 -8.97
N VAL A 66 10.32 5.54 -10.03
CA VAL A 66 10.27 6.83 -10.73
C VAL A 66 9.00 7.60 -10.33
N HIS A 67 9.13 8.91 -10.14
CA HIS A 67 8.00 9.78 -9.80
C HIS A 67 7.93 10.97 -10.76
N GLY A 68 6.72 11.38 -11.11
CA GLY A 68 6.46 12.48 -12.04
C GLY A 68 6.61 13.88 -11.44
N GLY A 69 6.91 14.00 -10.14
CA GLY A 69 7.08 15.29 -9.45
C GLY A 69 7.07 15.13 -7.93
N TRP A 70 7.45 16.21 -7.22
CA TRP A 70 7.48 16.25 -5.76
C TRP A 70 6.15 15.90 -5.11
N VAL A 71 5.06 16.47 -5.62
CA VAL A 71 3.72 16.21 -5.05
C VAL A 71 3.39 14.72 -5.20
N HIS A 72 3.68 14.13 -6.36
CA HIS A 72 3.46 12.69 -6.60
C HIS A 72 4.28 11.82 -5.63
N ALA A 73 5.58 12.12 -5.46
CA ALA A 73 6.44 11.37 -4.54
C ALA A 73 5.98 11.51 -3.07
N LEU A 74 5.61 12.72 -2.64
CA LEU A 74 5.16 12.98 -1.28
C LEU A 74 3.78 12.36 -0.99
N MET A 75 2.84 12.40 -1.94
CA MET A 75 1.54 11.74 -1.77
C MET A 75 1.69 10.22 -1.63
N ASN A 76 2.55 9.61 -2.45
CA ASN A 76 2.87 8.19 -2.32
C ASN A 76 3.52 7.88 -0.96
N ALA A 77 4.46 8.71 -0.50
CA ALA A 77 5.13 8.55 0.79
C ALA A 77 4.13 8.62 1.96
N VAL A 78 3.27 9.64 1.98
CA VAL A 78 2.23 9.80 3.03
C VAL A 78 1.27 8.62 3.03
N ALA A 79 0.80 8.20 1.86
CA ALA A 79 -0.11 7.07 1.75
C ALA A 79 0.58 5.74 2.14
N ALA A 80 1.84 5.52 1.70
CA ALA A 80 2.62 4.35 2.10
C ALA A 80 2.84 4.29 3.61
N LEU A 81 3.10 5.43 4.28
CA LEU A 81 3.23 5.48 5.73
C LEU A 81 1.89 5.19 6.41
N THR A 82 0.83 5.87 5.98
CA THR A 82 -0.50 5.78 6.60
C THR A 82 -1.08 4.36 6.52
N PHE A 83 -1.02 3.75 5.34
CA PHE A 83 -1.62 2.44 5.09
C PHE A 83 -0.62 1.28 5.25
N GLY A 84 0.66 1.53 5.03
CA GLY A 84 1.71 0.55 5.27
C GLY A 84 1.96 0.28 6.74
N ALA A 85 1.86 1.27 7.62
CA ALA A 85 2.11 1.07 9.05
C ALA A 85 1.21 0.02 9.71
N PRO A 86 -0.13 0.03 9.54
CA PRO A 86 -0.98 -1.03 10.09
C PRO A 86 -0.70 -2.41 9.48
N VAL A 87 -0.37 -2.47 8.18
CA VAL A 87 -0.01 -3.73 7.51
C VAL A 87 1.32 -4.27 8.01
N ALA A 88 2.34 -3.41 8.16
CA ALA A 88 3.66 -3.81 8.66
C ALA A 88 3.61 -4.36 10.10
N ARG A 89 2.66 -3.91 10.93
CA ARG A 89 2.48 -4.42 12.30
C ARG A 89 2.02 -5.88 12.37
N LEU A 90 1.38 -6.39 11.31
CA LEU A 90 0.92 -7.78 11.25
C LEU A 90 2.08 -8.77 11.16
N PHE A 91 3.23 -8.32 10.68
CA PHE A 91 4.35 -9.18 10.38
C PHE A 91 5.59 -8.74 11.16
N ARG A 92 6.25 -9.67 11.84
CA ARG A 92 7.41 -9.38 12.70
C ARG A 92 8.66 -10.16 12.29
N GLY A 93 9.80 -9.63 12.65
CA GLY A 93 11.10 -10.25 12.36
C GLY A 93 11.46 -10.21 10.87
N PRO A 94 12.58 -10.84 10.48
CA PRO A 94 13.08 -10.80 9.10
C PRO A 94 12.10 -11.36 8.07
N VAL A 95 11.40 -12.46 8.41
CA VAL A 95 10.37 -13.03 7.54
C VAL A 95 9.22 -12.05 7.34
N GLY A 96 8.80 -11.36 8.40
CA GLY A 96 7.74 -10.35 8.32
C GLY A 96 8.12 -9.16 7.44
N VAL A 97 9.38 -8.73 7.47
CA VAL A 97 9.91 -7.72 6.54
C VAL A 97 9.79 -8.22 5.10
N GLY A 98 10.22 -9.47 4.84
CA GLY A 98 10.12 -10.07 3.51
C GLY A 98 8.67 -10.15 3.00
N VAL A 99 7.73 -10.56 3.86
CA VAL A 99 6.29 -10.67 3.51
C VAL A 99 5.69 -9.29 3.19
N PHE A 100 6.00 -8.26 3.98
CA PHE A 100 5.54 -6.90 3.72
C PHE A 100 6.08 -6.35 2.39
N LEU A 101 7.38 -6.51 2.14
CA LEU A 101 8.01 -6.07 0.89
C LEU A 101 7.47 -6.87 -0.31
N ALA A 102 7.27 -8.18 -0.16
CA ALA A 102 6.68 -9.00 -1.20
C ALA A 102 5.25 -8.56 -1.54
N LEU A 103 4.42 -8.29 -0.52
CA LEU A 103 3.08 -7.75 -0.71
C LEU A 103 3.13 -6.44 -1.52
N TYR A 104 4.00 -5.50 -1.13
CA TYR A 104 4.16 -4.22 -1.78
C TYR A 104 4.63 -4.36 -3.24
N ILE A 105 5.70 -5.11 -3.48
CA ILE A 105 6.28 -5.30 -4.82
C ILE A 105 5.31 -6.05 -5.74
N CYS A 106 4.72 -7.15 -5.26
CA CYS A 106 3.77 -7.93 -6.07
C CYS A 106 2.50 -7.14 -6.39
N ALA A 107 2.02 -6.30 -5.45
CA ALA A 107 0.89 -5.41 -5.71
C ALA A 107 1.23 -4.38 -6.80
N GLY A 108 2.45 -3.82 -6.78
CA GLY A 108 2.91 -2.89 -7.81
C GLY A 108 3.04 -3.55 -9.18
N ILE A 109 3.68 -4.72 -9.24
CA ILE A 109 3.80 -5.49 -10.50
C ILE A 109 2.41 -5.86 -11.05
N PHE A 110 1.51 -6.35 -10.19
CA PHE A 110 0.14 -6.69 -10.59
C PHE A 110 -0.64 -5.46 -11.08
N ALA A 111 -0.47 -4.32 -10.43
CA ALA A 111 -1.07 -3.05 -10.82
C ALA A 111 -0.58 -2.61 -12.21
N THR A 112 0.72 -2.59 -12.42
CA THR A 112 1.35 -2.19 -13.68
C THR A 112 1.01 -3.14 -14.81
N LEU A 113 1.02 -4.46 -14.55
CA LEU A 113 0.62 -5.47 -15.52
C LEU A 113 -0.86 -5.35 -15.88
N GLY A 114 -1.75 -5.18 -14.90
CA GLY A 114 -3.18 -4.99 -15.13
C GLY A 114 -3.47 -3.76 -15.99
N TYR A 115 -2.79 -2.64 -15.71
CA TYR A 115 -2.85 -1.45 -16.54
C TYR A 115 -2.37 -1.74 -17.98
N GLY A 116 -1.23 -2.41 -18.11
CA GLY A 116 -0.67 -2.80 -19.42
C GLY A 116 -1.62 -3.65 -20.24
N LEU A 117 -2.31 -4.61 -19.61
CA LEU A 117 -3.28 -5.47 -20.30
C LEU A 117 -4.53 -4.73 -20.77
N VAL A 118 -4.93 -3.65 -20.06
CA VAL A 118 -6.08 -2.81 -20.47
C VAL A 118 -5.67 -1.85 -21.60
N HIS A 119 -4.39 -1.47 -21.70
CA HIS A 119 -3.89 -0.45 -22.62
C HIS A 119 -2.80 -0.97 -23.58
N LEU A 120 -2.86 -2.22 -24.03
CA LEU A 120 -1.81 -2.99 -24.71
C LEU A 120 -1.00 -2.23 -25.76
N ALA A 121 -1.60 -1.29 -26.49
CA ALA A 121 -0.93 -0.56 -27.57
C ALA A 121 -0.45 0.85 -27.15
N SER A 122 -0.63 1.26 -25.90
CA SER A 122 -0.24 2.60 -25.47
C SER A 122 1.27 2.72 -25.32
N PRO A 123 1.91 3.72 -25.95
CA PRO A 123 3.31 4.05 -25.73
C PRO A 123 3.51 4.96 -24.51
N ASP A 124 2.42 5.41 -23.86
CA ASP A 124 2.48 6.38 -22.76
C ASP A 124 3.18 5.78 -21.53
N PRO A 125 4.21 6.47 -21.00
CA PRO A 125 4.95 5.95 -19.86
C PRO A 125 4.14 6.01 -18.58
N LEU A 126 4.08 4.87 -17.87
CA LEU A 126 3.56 4.76 -16.51
C LEU A 126 4.72 4.83 -15.52
N VAL A 127 4.61 5.69 -14.52
CA VAL A 127 5.58 5.84 -13.43
C VAL A 127 4.86 6.00 -12.09
N GLY A 128 5.52 5.60 -11.02
CA GLY A 128 5.06 5.83 -9.65
C GLY A 128 4.82 4.56 -8.85
N ALA A 129 5.05 4.68 -7.56
CA ALA A 129 4.81 3.64 -6.58
C ALA A 129 3.31 3.43 -6.28
N SER A 130 2.44 4.24 -6.86
CA SER A 130 1.03 4.36 -6.44
C SER A 130 0.23 3.06 -6.58
N GLY A 131 0.49 2.24 -7.60
CA GLY A 131 -0.12 0.91 -7.72
C GLY A 131 0.20 0.00 -6.52
N ALA A 132 1.46 -0.03 -6.09
CA ALA A 132 1.89 -0.77 -4.89
C ALA A 132 1.30 -0.16 -3.60
N VAL A 133 1.24 1.17 -3.52
CA VAL A 133 0.61 1.90 -2.39
C VAL A 133 -0.87 1.58 -2.31
N PHE A 134 -1.59 1.52 -3.44
CA PHE A 134 -2.99 1.07 -3.46
C PHE A 134 -3.14 -0.40 -3.03
N GLY A 135 -2.13 -1.22 -3.24
CA GLY A 135 -2.05 -2.55 -2.64
C GLY A 135 -2.03 -2.51 -1.10
N LEU A 136 -1.25 -1.59 -0.51
CA LEU A 136 -1.26 -1.38 0.94
C LEU A 136 -2.61 -0.81 1.42
N ILE A 137 -3.25 0.09 0.66
CA ILE A 137 -4.59 0.61 0.96
C ILE A 137 -5.61 -0.54 0.95
N GLY A 138 -5.60 -1.40 -0.06
CA GLY A 138 -6.47 -2.57 -0.13
C GLY A 138 -6.28 -3.53 1.04
N ALA A 139 -5.03 -3.83 1.41
CA ALA A 139 -4.70 -4.64 2.57
C ALA A 139 -5.18 -3.99 3.88
N ALA A 140 -4.91 -2.69 4.08
CA ALA A 140 -5.30 -1.93 5.26
C ALA A 140 -6.82 -1.79 5.40
N THR A 141 -7.56 -1.74 4.28
CA THR A 141 -9.03 -1.69 4.27
C THR A 141 -9.64 -2.86 5.06
N ARG A 142 -9.02 -4.05 5.04
CA ARG A 142 -9.47 -5.19 5.84
C ARG A 142 -9.08 -5.13 7.31
N LEU A 143 -8.29 -4.14 7.71
CA LEU A 143 -7.89 -3.91 9.13
C LEU A 143 -8.75 -2.84 9.79
N LEU A 144 -9.41 -1.99 9.01
CA LEU A 144 -10.22 -0.89 9.51
C LEU A 144 -11.42 -1.41 10.30
N GLY A 145 -11.52 -1.00 11.57
CA GLY A 145 -12.57 -1.46 12.47
C GLY A 145 -12.39 -2.88 13.01
N GLY A 146 -11.37 -3.62 12.53
CA GLY A 146 -11.09 -4.99 12.96
C GLY A 146 -10.32 -5.13 14.26
N ARG A 147 -9.93 -4.02 14.91
CA ARG A 147 -9.12 -4.02 16.14
C ARG A 147 -7.88 -4.93 16.05
N GLY A 148 -7.14 -4.82 14.93
CA GLY A 148 -5.98 -5.65 14.63
C GLY A 148 -6.30 -6.97 13.91
N ARG A 149 -7.57 -7.27 13.63
CA ARG A 149 -7.99 -8.47 12.88
C ARG A 149 -8.18 -8.14 11.40
N VAL A 150 -7.91 -9.12 10.54
CA VAL A 150 -8.25 -9.05 9.12
C VAL A 150 -9.71 -9.43 8.93
N LEU A 151 -10.55 -8.44 8.64
CA LEU A 151 -11.98 -8.64 8.42
C LEU A 151 -12.25 -9.48 7.16
N PRO A 152 -13.35 -10.27 7.12
CA PRO A 152 -13.76 -10.98 5.92
C PRO A 152 -14.13 -10.02 4.79
N LEU A 153 -13.96 -10.43 3.54
CA LEU A 153 -14.32 -9.63 2.36
C LEU A 153 -15.80 -9.26 2.31
N THR A 154 -16.65 -10.08 2.93
CA THR A 154 -18.10 -9.87 3.04
C THR A 154 -18.51 -8.89 4.13
N SER A 155 -17.55 -8.40 4.95
CA SER A 155 -17.82 -7.40 5.98
C SER A 155 -18.35 -6.11 5.35
N ARG A 156 -19.43 -5.57 5.92
CA ARG A 156 -20.01 -4.29 5.48
C ARG A 156 -18.95 -3.16 5.49
N ALA A 157 -18.11 -3.12 6.51
CA ALA A 157 -17.03 -2.11 6.61
C ALA A 157 -16.05 -2.24 5.44
N VAL A 158 -15.63 -3.45 5.09
CA VAL A 158 -14.73 -3.70 3.96
C VAL A 158 -15.39 -3.30 2.65
N ILE A 159 -16.63 -3.71 2.41
CA ILE A 159 -17.36 -3.39 1.17
C ILE A 159 -17.55 -1.89 1.00
N THR A 160 -18.07 -1.20 2.03
CA THR A 160 -18.33 0.25 1.95
C THR A 160 -17.05 1.05 1.78
N THR A 161 -15.97 0.69 2.48
CA THR A 161 -14.67 1.37 2.34
C THR A 161 -14.04 1.10 0.97
N SER A 162 -14.17 -0.12 0.44
CA SER A 162 -13.68 -0.45 -0.91
C SER A 162 -14.41 0.35 -1.98
N ILE A 163 -15.75 0.44 -1.89
CA ILE A 163 -16.55 1.26 -2.81
C ILE A 163 -16.12 2.73 -2.72
N ALA A 164 -15.93 3.27 -1.52
CA ALA A 164 -15.51 4.66 -1.35
C ALA A 164 -14.13 4.91 -1.98
N TRP A 165 -13.14 4.02 -1.74
CA TRP A 165 -11.81 4.14 -2.36
C TRP A 165 -11.88 4.07 -3.89
N MET A 166 -12.64 3.13 -4.45
CA MET A 166 -12.76 2.98 -5.89
C MET A 166 -13.53 4.12 -6.53
N ALA A 167 -14.55 4.65 -5.88
CA ALA A 167 -15.28 5.82 -6.36
C ALA A 167 -14.38 7.06 -6.41
N VAL A 168 -13.65 7.35 -5.34
CA VAL A 168 -12.68 8.46 -5.31
C VAL A 168 -11.60 8.27 -6.37
N ASN A 169 -11.03 7.08 -6.48
CA ASN A 169 -10.01 6.76 -7.48
C ASN A 169 -10.52 6.98 -8.92
N ALA A 170 -11.72 6.48 -9.24
CA ALA A 170 -12.32 6.65 -10.56
C ALA A 170 -12.62 8.13 -10.87
N VAL A 171 -13.20 8.87 -9.91
CA VAL A 171 -13.49 10.30 -10.06
C VAL A 171 -12.21 11.09 -10.32
N VAL A 172 -11.16 10.89 -9.51
CA VAL A 172 -9.87 11.55 -9.66
C VAL A 172 -9.23 11.20 -11.00
N GLY A 173 -9.28 9.93 -11.42
CA GLY A 173 -8.75 9.48 -12.71
C GLY A 173 -9.49 10.03 -13.92
N LEU A 174 -10.83 10.06 -13.87
CA LEU A 174 -11.66 10.55 -14.98
C LEU A 174 -11.63 12.07 -15.14
N ILE A 175 -11.58 12.82 -14.02
CA ILE A 175 -11.49 14.27 -14.04
C ILE A 175 -10.07 14.72 -14.42
N GLY A 176 -9.05 13.86 -14.23
CA GLY A 176 -7.65 14.20 -14.49
C GLY A 176 -7.07 15.20 -13.49
N PHE A 177 -7.72 15.37 -12.33
CA PHE A 177 -7.29 16.32 -11.32
C PHE A 177 -6.48 15.61 -10.24
N ALA A 178 -5.15 15.69 -10.34
CA ALA A 178 -4.28 15.40 -9.21
C ALA A 178 -3.32 16.57 -9.00
N PRO A 179 -3.17 17.05 -7.76
CA PRO A 179 -2.20 18.09 -7.44
C PRO A 179 -0.81 17.68 -7.91
N GLY A 180 -0.11 18.57 -8.65
CA GLY A 180 1.26 18.35 -9.10
C GLY A 180 1.44 17.41 -10.29
N VAL A 181 0.38 17.07 -11.00
CA VAL A 181 0.43 16.28 -12.24
C VAL A 181 -0.30 17.05 -13.33
N GLU A 182 0.25 18.24 -13.69
CA GLU A 182 -0.32 19.06 -14.74
C GLU A 182 -0.28 18.33 -16.08
N GLY A 183 -1.47 18.01 -16.62
CA GLY A 183 -1.62 17.38 -17.95
C GLY A 183 -1.31 15.88 -18.05
N ALA A 184 -0.85 15.21 -17.00
CA ALA A 184 -0.63 13.77 -17.03
C ALA A 184 -1.90 13.00 -16.65
N ARG A 185 -2.19 11.94 -17.41
CA ARG A 185 -3.30 11.03 -17.09
C ARG A 185 -2.96 10.21 -15.85
N ILE A 186 -3.89 10.19 -14.89
CA ILE A 186 -3.76 9.31 -13.73
C ILE A 186 -4.20 7.91 -14.15
N ALA A 187 -3.30 6.95 -14.01
CA ALA A 187 -3.57 5.54 -14.28
C ALA A 187 -4.42 4.94 -13.15
N TRP A 188 -5.66 5.39 -13.05
CA TRP A 188 -6.59 4.96 -11.98
C TRP A 188 -6.86 3.45 -12.03
N GLU A 189 -6.75 2.83 -13.21
CA GLU A 189 -6.89 1.39 -13.40
C GLU A 189 -5.74 0.64 -12.70
N ALA A 190 -4.51 1.15 -12.78
CA ALA A 190 -3.39 0.58 -12.04
C ALA A 190 -3.66 0.60 -10.52
N HIS A 191 -4.23 1.68 -10.01
CA HIS A 191 -4.65 1.78 -8.61
C HIS A 191 -5.71 0.73 -8.25
N ALA A 192 -6.70 0.52 -9.13
CA ALA A 192 -7.74 -0.49 -8.92
C ALA A 192 -7.16 -1.91 -8.86
N PHE A 193 -6.25 -2.26 -9.77
CA PHE A 193 -5.57 -3.55 -9.75
C PHE A 193 -4.70 -3.72 -8.50
N GLY A 194 -3.92 -2.71 -8.12
CA GLY A 194 -3.12 -2.74 -6.90
C GLY A 194 -3.98 -2.96 -5.65
N PHE A 195 -5.06 -2.21 -5.52
CA PHE A 195 -6.03 -2.36 -4.44
C PHE A 195 -6.62 -3.77 -4.38
N LEU A 196 -7.05 -4.30 -5.54
CA LEU A 196 -7.60 -5.66 -5.66
C LEU A 196 -6.59 -6.71 -5.18
N PHE A 197 -5.33 -6.60 -5.61
CA PHE A 197 -4.28 -7.49 -5.14
C PHE A 197 -4.14 -7.46 -3.62
N GLY A 198 -3.99 -6.27 -3.03
CA GLY A 198 -3.77 -6.10 -1.61
C GLY A 198 -4.91 -6.62 -0.74
N ILE A 199 -6.16 -6.30 -1.12
CA ILE A 199 -7.34 -6.73 -0.35
C ILE A 199 -7.52 -8.26 -0.38
N LEU A 200 -7.13 -8.92 -1.47
CA LEU A 200 -7.18 -10.38 -1.59
C LEU A 200 -6.02 -11.06 -0.89
N ALA A 201 -4.79 -10.53 -1.07
CA ALA A 201 -3.56 -11.17 -0.59
C ALA A 201 -3.39 -11.13 0.93
N ILE A 202 -3.86 -10.07 1.61
CA ILE A 202 -3.59 -9.90 3.05
C ILE A 202 -4.15 -11.04 3.91
N GLY A 203 -5.31 -11.59 3.56
CA GLY A 203 -5.92 -12.70 4.31
C GLY A 203 -5.07 -13.97 4.33
N PRO A 204 -4.70 -14.53 3.18
CA PRO A 204 -3.77 -15.65 3.08
C PRO A 204 -2.42 -15.37 3.75
N LEU A 205 -1.82 -14.20 3.53
CA LEU A 205 -0.53 -13.85 4.12
C LEU A 205 -0.56 -13.87 5.66
N VAL A 206 -1.61 -13.31 6.27
CA VAL A 206 -1.77 -13.33 7.72
C VAL A 206 -1.98 -14.76 8.24
N ARG A 207 -2.76 -15.59 7.54
CA ARG A 207 -2.95 -16.99 7.92
C ARG A 207 -1.66 -17.80 7.95
N VAL A 208 -0.75 -17.49 7.04
CA VAL A 208 0.52 -18.23 6.90
C VAL A 208 1.62 -17.67 7.79
N PHE A 209 1.77 -16.34 7.82
CA PHE A 209 2.96 -15.68 8.34
C PHE A 209 2.76 -14.88 9.64
N ALA A 210 1.53 -14.55 10.04
CA ALA A 210 1.31 -13.93 11.34
C ALA A 210 1.44 -14.96 12.48
N ARG A 211 1.98 -14.53 13.62
CA ARG A 211 2.14 -15.40 14.79
C ARG A 211 0.78 -15.81 15.36
N PRO A 212 0.67 -16.99 16.01
CA PRO A 212 -0.57 -17.48 16.60
C PRO A 212 -1.22 -16.50 17.60
N GLU A 213 -0.42 -15.76 18.36
CA GLU A 213 -0.88 -14.72 19.31
C GLU A 213 -1.54 -13.51 18.61
N GLU A 214 -1.23 -13.31 17.34
CA GLU A 214 -1.81 -12.27 16.47
C GLU A 214 -2.94 -12.84 15.59
N ARG A 215 -3.06 -14.16 15.52
CA ARG A 215 -4.21 -14.87 14.93
C ARG A 215 -5.40 -14.82 15.85
N PHE A 216 -5.65 -13.74 16.45
CA PHE A 216 -6.68 -13.54 17.43
C PHE A 216 -7.82 -14.56 17.35
N ASP A 217 -8.07 -15.18 18.49
CA ASP A 217 -9.24 -15.92 18.87
C ASP A 217 -10.47 -15.56 18.03
N SER A 218 -10.69 -16.34 16.99
CA SER A 218 -11.90 -16.30 16.18
C SER A 218 -13.06 -16.98 16.87
N SER A 219 -12.82 -17.59 18.04
CA SER A 219 -13.81 -18.14 18.94
C SER A 219 -14.08 -17.09 20.02
N GLY A 220 -14.92 -16.13 19.76
CA GLY A 220 -15.50 -15.24 20.78
C GLY A 220 -16.33 -16.02 21.80
N GLY A 221 -15.68 -16.86 22.60
CA GLY A 221 -16.21 -17.46 23.81
C GLY A 221 -15.99 -16.53 24.98
N LEU A 222 -17.02 -15.76 25.37
CA LEU A 222 -17.20 -15.36 26.75
C LEU A 222 -17.41 -16.67 27.55
N GLY A 223 -16.35 -17.19 28.12
CA GLY A 223 -16.43 -18.37 28.98
C GLY A 223 -15.15 -18.54 29.75
N ASP A 224 -15.27 -18.50 31.09
CA ASP A 224 -14.28 -18.88 32.08
C ASP A 224 -13.20 -17.87 32.48
N ARG A 225 -13.65 -16.78 33.12
CA ARG A 225 -12.95 -16.23 34.28
C ARG A 225 -13.92 -16.09 35.42
N LEU A 226 -14.34 -17.20 35.98
CA LEU A 226 -14.89 -17.34 37.33
C LEU A 226 -14.58 -18.80 37.78
N LEU A 227 -13.41 -18.97 38.39
CA LEU A 227 -13.13 -19.88 39.53
C LEU A 227 -11.80 -19.46 40.15
#